data_797adf8bc445501e8bc3ef0a436bd976
#
_entry.id   797adf8bc445501e8bc3ef0a436bd976
#
_cell.length_a   1.000
_cell.length_b   1.000
_cell.length_c   1.000
_cell.angle_alpha   90.00
_cell.angle_beta   90.00
_cell.angle_gamma   90.00
#
_symmetry.space_group_name_H-M   'P 1'
#
loop_
_entity.id
_entity.type
_entity.pdbx_description
1 polymer ?
#
loop_
_entity_poly.entity_id
_entity_poly.type
_entity_poly.pdbx_seq_one_letter_code
_entity_poly.pdbx_strand_id
1 'polypeptide(L)' 'MIEIVYQEATILAMENDKVVGKIEFSLADIEMSILHTYAYESGRGIGSLLMQAAVEWAGEHKYTIVPICTFAQKYLEKK' A
#
# COMPACT_ATOMS: atom_id res chain seq x y z
N MET A 1 6.30 -16.55 4.29
CA MET A 1 5.42 -15.56 4.93
C MET A 1 5.81 -14.16 4.48
N ILE A 2 4.82 -13.36 4.10
CA ILE A 2 5.08 -12.01 3.63
C ILE A 2 5.07 -11.04 4.81
N GLU A 3 6.13 -10.24 4.91
CA GLU A 3 6.24 -9.22 5.95
C GLU A 3 5.99 -7.85 5.34
N ILE A 4 5.32 -6.99 6.09
CA ILE A 4 5.07 -5.62 5.66
C ILE A 4 6.06 -4.71 6.38
N VAL A 5 6.82 -3.95 5.62
CA VAL A 5 7.84 -3.04 6.16
C VAL A 5 7.47 -1.61 5.78
N TYR A 6 7.41 -0.74 6.77
CA TYR A 6 7.06 0.67 6.55
C TYR A 6 8.34 1.49 6.46
N GLN A 7 8.48 2.23 5.36
CA GLN A 7 9.60 3.13 5.16
C GLN A 7 9.07 4.51 4.80
N GLU A 8 9.96 5.48 4.75
CA GLU A 8 9.56 6.83 4.38
C GLU A 8 8.96 6.82 2.98
N ALA A 9 7.71 7.24 2.88
CA ALA A 9 6.96 7.35 1.62
C ALA A 9 6.77 6.02 0.87
N THR A 10 7.02 4.87 1.53
CA THR A 10 6.93 3.57 0.87
C THR A 10 6.52 2.50 1.87
N ILE A 11 5.66 1.58 1.42
CA ILE A 11 5.33 0.37 2.18
C ILE A 11 5.78 -0.82 1.33
N LEU A 12 6.60 -1.69 1.91
CA LEU A 12 7.17 -2.83 1.20
C LEU A 12 6.52 -4.14 1.66
N ALA A 13 6.30 -5.03 0.71
CA ALA A 13 5.95 -6.43 1.01
C ALA A 13 7.21 -7.25 0.75
N MET A 14 7.69 -7.94 1.77
CA MET A 14 8.94 -8.70 1.67
C MET A 14 8.72 -10.16 2.02
N GLU A 15 9.45 -11.02 1.32
CA GLU A 15 9.43 -12.44 1.59
C GLU A 15 10.83 -12.98 1.42
N ASN A 16 11.37 -13.61 2.47
CA ASN A 16 12.73 -14.17 2.45
C ASN A 16 13.77 -13.13 2.03
N ASP A 17 13.68 -11.93 2.62
CA ASP A 17 14.59 -10.81 2.34
C ASP A 17 14.51 -10.28 0.92
N LYS A 18 13.43 -10.61 0.21
CA LYS A 18 13.21 -10.13 -1.16
C LYS A 18 11.95 -9.28 -1.19
N VAL A 19 12.02 -8.13 -1.86
CA VAL A 19 10.85 -7.28 -2.06
C VAL A 19 9.96 -7.91 -3.13
N VAL A 20 8.74 -8.28 -2.76
CA VAL A 20 7.79 -8.85 -3.70
C VAL A 20 6.68 -7.88 -4.11
N GLY A 21 6.68 -6.71 -3.52
CA GLY A 21 5.75 -5.64 -3.91
C GLY A 21 6.00 -4.40 -3.09
N LYS A 22 5.44 -3.27 -3.52
CA LYS A 22 5.54 -2.03 -2.76
C LYS A 22 4.42 -1.07 -3.12
N ILE A 23 4.15 -0.14 -2.20
CA ILE A 23 3.29 1.01 -2.44
C ILE A 23 4.15 2.25 -2.28
N GLU A 24 4.03 3.19 -3.22
CA GLU A 24 4.61 4.52 -3.09
C GLU A 24 3.50 5.49 -2.77
N PHE A 25 3.71 6.31 -1.76
CA PHE A 25 2.70 7.27 -1.35
C PHE A 25 3.33 8.59 -0.95
N SER A 26 2.51 9.64 -0.83
CA SER A 26 2.96 10.92 -0.28
C SER A 26 1.98 11.38 0.77
N LEU A 27 2.49 12.17 1.73
CA LEU A 27 1.68 12.70 2.81
C LEU A 27 1.65 14.22 2.70
N ALA A 28 0.45 14.80 2.82
CA ALA A 28 0.27 16.23 2.84
C ALA A 28 -0.91 16.53 3.75
N ASP A 29 -0.69 17.31 4.80
CA ASP A 29 -1.70 17.58 5.83
C ASP A 29 -2.22 16.27 6.40
N ILE A 30 -3.50 15.99 6.18
CA ILE A 30 -4.13 14.78 6.68
C ILE A 30 -4.38 13.78 5.56
N GLU A 31 -3.77 13.97 4.39
CA GLU A 31 -4.01 13.12 3.23
C GLU A 31 -2.81 12.24 2.92
N MET A 32 -3.10 10.97 2.64
CA MET A 32 -2.12 10.00 2.18
C MET A 32 -2.48 9.62 0.76
N SER A 33 -1.71 10.13 -0.20
CA SER A 33 -1.97 9.88 -1.62
C SER A 33 -1.23 8.63 -2.04
N ILE A 34 -1.98 7.61 -2.49
CA ILE A 34 -1.39 6.36 -2.98
C ILE A 34 -1.05 6.58 -4.44
N LEU A 35 0.23 6.73 -4.73
CA LEU A 35 0.71 7.10 -6.06
C LEU A 35 0.86 5.88 -6.98
N HIS A 36 1.50 4.84 -6.49
CA HIS A 36 1.74 3.63 -7.27
C HIS A 36 1.70 2.41 -6.38
N THR A 37 1.18 1.32 -6.92
CA THR A 37 1.16 0.02 -6.25
C THR A 37 1.80 -0.99 -7.19
N TYR A 38 2.86 -1.65 -6.71
CA TYR A 38 3.59 -2.64 -7.50
C TYR A 38 3.48 -4.00 -6.83
N ALA A 39 3.13 -5.01 -7.62
CA ALA A 39 3.17 -6.40 -7.19
C ALA A 39 4.06 -7.13 -8.20
N TYR A 40 5.22 -7.59 -7.76
CA TYR A 40 6.20 -8.18 -8.66
C TYR A 40 5.92 -9.63 -8.99
N GLU A 41 4.97 -10.24 -8.26
CA GLU A 41 4.52 -11.61 -8.53
C GLU A 41 3.01 -11.59 -8.62
N SER A 42 2.48 -12.21 -9.67
CA SER A 42 1.03 -12.22 -9.87
C SER A 42 0.38 -13.41 -9.15
N GLY A 43 -0.92 -13.31 -8.89
CA GLY A 43 -1.70 -14.41 -8.34
C GLY A 43 -1.54 -14.65 -6.85
N ARG A 44 -0.85 -13.78 -6.13
CA ARG A 44 -0.62 -13.96 -4.68
C ARG A 44 -1.34 -12.96 -3.80
N GLY A 45 -2.07 -12.01 -4.39
CA GLY A 45 -2.78 -11.00 -3.63
C GLY A 45 -1.87 -10.00 -2.94
N ILE A 46 -0.66 -9.81 -3.44
CA ILE A 46 0.33 -8.91 -2.82
C ILE A 46 -0.16 -7.47 -2.82
N GLY A 47 -0.76 -7.02 -3.92
CA GLY A 47 -1.30 -5.67 -3.99
C GLY A 47 -2.39 -5.44 -2.95
N SER A 48 -3.25 -6.43 -2.73
CA SER A 48 -4.30 -6.32 -1.71
C SER A 48 -3.73 -6.28 -0.31
N LEU A 49 -2.69 -7.07 -0.04
CA LEU A 49 -2.01 -7.03 1.25
C LEU A 49 -1.41 -5.65 1.51
N LEU A 50 -0.80 -5.07 0.49
CA LEU A 50 -0.20 -3.73 0.61
C LEU A 50 -1.27 -2.68 0.86
N MET A 51 -2.38 -2.75 0.14
CA MET A 51 -3.48 -1.79 0.33
C MET A 51 -4.09 -1.94 1.72
N GLN A 52 -4.26 -3.17 2.18
CA GLN A 52 -4.77 -3.40 3.53
C GLN A 52 -3.86 -2.75 4.57
N ALA A 53 -2.54 -2.94 4.42
CA ALA A 53 -1.57 -2.33 5.32
C ALA A 53 -1.63 -0.81 5.25
N ALA A 54 -1.78 -0.25 4.06
CA ALA A 54 -1.86 1.19 3.88
C ALA A 54 -3.10 1.77 4.54
N VAL A 55 -4.25 1.11 4.38
CA VAL A 55 -5.50 1.56 5.00
C VAL A 55 -5.41 1.51 6.51
N GLU A 56 -4.83 0.43 7.06
CA GLU A 56 -4.68 0.30 8.50
C GLU A 56 -3.73 1.35 9.06
N TRP A 57 -2.61 1.56 8.37
CA TRP A 57 -1.63 2.55 8.79
C TRP A 57 -2.24 3.96 8.78
N ALA A 58 -2.96 4.28 7.71
CA ALA A 58 -3.62 5.59 7.59
C ALA A 58 -4.64 5.79 8.70
N GLY A 59 -5.41 4.75 9.02
CA GLY A 59 -6.38 4.83 10.10
C GLY A 59 -5.73 5.08 11.45
N GLU A 60 -4.61 4.39 11.72
CA GLU A 60 -3.90 4.56 12.98
C GLU A 60 -3.31 5.95 13.13
N HIS A 61 -2.86 6.55 12.03
CA HIS A 61 -2.23 7.86 12.04
C HIS A 61 -3.20 8.97 11.64
N LYS A 62 -4.47 8.63 11.43
CA LYS A 62 -5.55 9.57 11.12
C LYS A 62 -5.36 10.31 9.82
N TYR A 63 -4.86 9.59 8.82
CA TYR A 63 -4.77 10.10 7.45
C TYR A 63 -5.97 9.65 6.63
N THR A 64 -6.37 10.48 5.68
CA THR A 64 -7.38 10.13 4.69
C THR A 64 -6.68 9.61 3.44
N ILE A 65 -7.11 8.44 2.95
CA ILE A 65 -6.53 7.85 1.74
C ILE A 65 -7.06 8.58 0.51
N VAL A 66 -6.13 9.02 -0.35
CA VAL A 66 -6.45 9.60 -1.65
C VAL A 66 -5.92 8.63 -2.71
N PRO A 67 -6.80 7.86 -3.38
CA PRO A 67 -6.35 6.85 -4.34
C PRO A 67 -6.03 7.47 -5.70
N ILE A 68 -4.76 7.73 -5.94
CA ILE A 68 -4.31 8.26 -7.22
C ILE A 68 -4.15 7.13 -8.23
N CYS A 69 -3.53 6.00 -7.81
CA CYS A 69 -3.32 4.90 -8.73
C CYS A 69 -4.61 4.10 -8.94
N THR A 70 -4.74 3.50 -10.13
CA THR A 70 -5.95 2.78 -10.51
C THR A 70 -6.23 1.59 -9.60
N PHE A 71 -5.18 0.89 -9.19
CA PHE A 71 -5.36 -0.26 -8.31
C PHE A 71 -5.97 0.16 -6.97
N ALA A 72 -5.47 1.27 -6.40
CA ALA A 72 -6.00 1.76 -5.15
C ALA A 72 -7.47 2.17 -5.28
N GLN A 73 -7.82 2.79 -6.39
CA GLN A 73 -9.20 3.16 -6.65
C GLN A 73 -10.11 1.94 -6.66
N LYS A 74 -9.69 0.90 -7.36
CA LYS A 74 -10.48 -0.33 -7.46
C LYS A 74 -10.58 -1.06 -6.12
N TYR A 75 -9.49 -1.08 -5.38
CA TYR A 75 -9.50 -1.74 -4.08
C TYR A 75 -10.52 -1.09 -3.14
N LEU A 76 -10.53 0.24 -3.10
CA LEU A 76 -11.42 0.97 -2.21
C LEU A 76 -12.88 0.90 -2.65
N GLU A 77 -13.14 0.79 -3.95
CA GLU A 77 -14.51 0.65 -4.45
C GLU A 77 -15.15 -0.67 -4.03
N LYS A 78 -14.35 -1.69 -3.79
CA LYS A 78 -14.87 -3.03 -3.46
C LYS A 78 -15.19 -3.19 -1.99
N LYS A 79 -14.94 -2.21 -1.19
CA LYS A 79 -15.18 -2.31 0.25
C LYS A 79 -16.59 -1.92 0.64
#